data_daeb53d2b76a133ef536c39b1f35b979
#
_entry.id   daeb53d2b76a133ef536c39b1f35b979
#
_cell.length_a   1.000
_cell.length_b   1.000
_cell.length_c   1.000
_cell.angle_alpha   90.00
_cell.angle_beta   90.00
_cell.angle_gamma   90.00
#
_symmetry.space_group_name_H-M   'P 1'
#
loop_
_entity.id
_entity.type
_entity.pdbx_description
1 polymer ?
#
loop_
_entity_poly.entity_id
_entity_poly.type
_entity_poly.pdbx_seq_one_letter_code
_entity_poly.pdbx_strand_id
1 'polypeptide(L)'
;MTKELSFKDSGWADYLYWQTKDKKTLKKINALLKDIDRNPFSGEGKPEPLKYNKQGYWSRRIDGTNRIVYKVTDTQIIIVGCKGHYDD
;
A
#
# COMPACT_ATOMS: atom_id res chain seq x y z
N MET A 1 -8.82 -9.56 15.40
CA MET A 1 -7.81 -10.31 14.68
C MET A 1 -7.46 -9.67 13.36
N THR A 2 -6.19 -9.51 13.10
CA THR A 2 -5.74 -8.87 11.88
C THR A 2 -5.76 -9.83 10.69
N LYS A 3 -5.89 -9.25 9.51
CA LYS A 3 -5.75 -10.01 8.28
C LYS A 3 -4.27 -10.26 8.01
N GLU A 4 -4.00 -11.25 7.20
CA GLU A 4 -2.63 -11.54 6.80
C GLU A 4 -2.15 -10.52 5.77
N LEU A 5 -0.96 -9.96 5.99
CA LEU A 5 -0.36 -9.01 5.06
C LEU A 5 0.50 -9.78 4.06
N SER A 6 0.23 -9.58 2.79
CA SER A 6 0.98 -10.26 1.74
C SER A 6 1.31 -9.28 0.62
N PHE A 7 2.19 -9.70 -0.27
CA PHE A 7 2.61 -8.88 -1.41
C PHE A 7 2.40 -9.65 -2.71
N LYS A 8 1.88 -8.95 -3.70
CA LYS A 8 2.00 -9.44 -5.07
C LYS A 8 3.43 -9.23 -5.54
N ASP A 9 3.82 -9.93 -6.60
CA ASP A 9 5.18 -9.80 -7.15
C ASP A 9 5.52 -8.34 -7.44
N SER A 10 4.59 -7.58 -8.01
CA SER A 10 4.80 -6.17 -8.31
C SER A 10 5.01 -5.34 -7.04
N GLY A 11 4.24 -5.60 -6.01
CA GLY A 11 4.39 -4.91 -4.74
C GLY A 11 5.71 -5.23 -4.06
N TRP A 12 6.10 -6.49 -4.12
CA TRP A 12 7.37 -6.94 -3.56
C TRP A 12 8.55 -6.30 -4.28
N ALA A 13 8.49 -6.26 -5.63
CA ALA A 13 9.53 -5.62 -6.42
C ALA A 13 9.70 -4.15 -6.06
N ASP A 14 8.57 -3.44 -5.88
CA ASP A 14 8.60 -2.04 -5.48
C ASP A 14 9.22 -1.86 -4.10
N TYR A 15 8.86 -2.74 -3.17
CA TYR A 15 9.39 -2.68 -1.82
C TYR A 15 10.91 -2.87 -1.82
N LEU A 16 11.41 -3.84 -2.58
CA LEU A 16 12.84 -4.07 -2.70
C LEU A 16 13.56 -2.88 -3.34
N TYR A 17 12.92 -2.24 -4.31
CA TYR A 17 13.47 -1.04 -4.93
C TYR A 17 13.80 0.02 -3.88
N TRP A 18 12.86 0.28 -2.96
CA TRP A 18 13.06 1.30 -1.95
C TRP A 18 14.14 0.93 -0.94
N GLN A 19 14.38 -0.34 -0.71
CA GLN A 19 15.43 -0.77 0.23
C GLN A 19 16.81 -0.30 -0.19
N THR A 20 17.05 -0.20 -1.49
CA THR A 20 18.35 0.22 -1.98
C THR A 20 18.37 1.68 -2.43
N LYS A 21 17.21 2.22 -2.75
CA LYS A 21 17.15 3.54 -3.39
C LYS A 21 16.95 4.68 -2.41
N ASP A 22 16.10 4.48 -1.41
CA ASP A 22 15.74 5.58 -0.51
C ASP A 22 15.20 5.04 0.81
N LYS A 23 16.08 4.99 1.79
CA LYS A 23 15.71 4.44 3.10
C LYS A 23 14.68 5.28 3.84
N LYS A 24 14.64 6.57 3.56
CA LYS A 24 13.65 7.45 4.17
C LYS A 24 12.25 7.11 3.68
N THR A 25 12.12 6.90 2.39
CA THR A 25 10.85 6.48 1.79
C THR A 25 10.46 5.09 2.30
N LEU A 26 11.42 4.19 2.39
CA LEU A 26 11.15 2.85 2.94
C LEU A 26 10.60 2.92 4.36
N LYS A 27 11.17 3.78 5.19
CA LYS A 27 10.69 3.95 6.56
C LYS A 27 9.25 4.42 6.59
N LYS A 28 8.90 5.36 5.70
CA LYS A 28 7.53 5.84 5.58
C LYS A 28 6.59 4.72 5.13
N ILE A 29 7.03 3.93 4.16
CA ILE A 29 6.24 2.79 3.68
C ILE A 29 6.00 1.80 4.82
N ASN A 30 7.03 1.48 5.59
CA ASN A 30 6.89 0.56 6.71
C ASN A 30 5.87 1.06 7.74
N ALA A 31 5.88 2.35 8.01
CA ALA A 31 4.92 2.94 8.95
C ALA A 31 3.50 2.84 8.39
N LEU A 32 3.34 3.08 7.09
CA LEU A 32 2.03 2.97 6.44
C LEU A 32 1.53 1.52 6.44
N LEU A 33 2.43 0.56 6.20
CA LEU A 33 2.05 -0.85 6.22
C LEU A 33 1.54 -1.27 7.59
N LYS A 34 2.17 -0.81 8.65
CA LYS A 34 1.69 -1.08 10.00
C LYS A 34 0.31 -0.49 10.23
N ASP A 35 0.10 0.72 9.74
CA ASP A 35 -1.19 1.38 9.91
C ASP A 35 -2.28 0.70 9.10
N ILE A 36 -1.97 0.28 7.87
CA ILE A 36 -2.90 -0.46 7.03
C ILE A 36 -3.30 -1.78 7.70
N ASP A 37 -2.34 -2.48 8.28
CA ASP A 37 -2.60 -3.73 8.98
C ASP A 37 -3.56 -3.54 10.14
N ARG A 38 -3.44 -2.41 10.82
CA ARG A 38 -4.29 -2.09 11.96
C ARG A 38 -5.67 -1.59 11.51
N ASN A 39 -5.70 -0.70 10.52
CA ASN A 39 -6.93 -0.08 10.03
C ASN A 39 -6.87 0.04 8.51
N PRO A 40 -7.37 -0.97 7.77
CA PRO A 40 -7.24 -0.96 6.30
C PRO A 40 -7.95 0.20 5.60
N PHE A 41 -8.95 0.79 6.24
CA PHE A 41 -9.82 1.76 5.57
C PHE A 41 -9.70 3.18 6.12
N SER A 42 -8.87 3.39 7.12
CA SER A 42 -8.70 4.72 7.73
C SER A 42 -7.30 4.86 8.30
N GLY A 43 -6.85 6.09 8.47
CA GLY A 43 -5.57 6.38 9.10
C GLY A 43 -4.66 7.21 8.23
N GLU A 44 -3.37 6.94 8.32
CA GLU A 44 -2.31 7.74 7.71
C GLU A 44 -2.32 7.65 6.19
N GLY A 45 -1.89 8.72 5.52
CA GLY A 45 -1.70 8.71 4.08
C GLY A 45 -2.96 8.89 3.26
N LYS A 46 -4.02 9.37 3.87
CA LYS A 46 -5.29 9.64 3.19
C LYS A 46 -5.80 8.42 2.42
N PRO A 47 -6.16 7.34 3.14
CA PRO A 47 -6.67 6.14 2.46
C PRO A 47 -7.93 6.46 1.68
N GLU A 48 -7.98 5.96 0.45
CA GLU A 48 -9.17 6.13 -0.38
C GLU A 48 -9.36 4.91 -1.28
N PRO A 49 -10.62 4.53 -1.55
CA PRO A 49 -10.87 3.41 -2.45
C PRO A 49 -10.61 3.82 -3.89
N LEU A 50 -10.13 2.88 -4.68
CA LEU A 50 -9.96 3.11 -6.10
C LEU A 50 -11.29 2.91 -6.82
N LYS A 51 -11.42 3.57 -7.97
CA LYS A 51 -12.69 3.62 -8.70
C LYS A 51 -12.73 2.62 -9.85
N TYR A 52 -13.89 2.55 -10.48
CA TYR A 52 -14.14 1.75 -11.67
C TYR A 52 -13.95 0.26 -11.40
N ASN A 53 -13.10 -0.40 -12.15
CA ASN A 53 -12.96 -1.85 -12.07
C ASN A 53 -12.07 -2.33 -10.92
N LYS A 54 -11.78 -1.46 -9.99
CA LYS A 54 -10.82 -1.79 -8.92
C LYS A 54 -11.50 -1.93 -7.56
N GLN A 55 -12.61 -2.66 -7.53
CA GLN A 55 -13.32 -2.91 -6.28
C GLN A 55 -12.44 -3.65 -5.29
N GLY A 56 -12.50 -3.19 -4.04
CA GLY A 56 -11.68 -3.77 -2.99
C GLY A 56 -10.27 -3.25 -2.95
N TYR A 57 -9.89 -2.41 -3.89
CA TYR A 57 -8.58 -1.80 -3.93
C TYR A 57 -8.59 -0.43 -3.27
N TRP A 58 -7.53 -0.12 -2.55
CA TRP A 58 -7.35 1.13 -1.84
C TRP A 58 -5.97 1.68 -2.08
N SER A 59 -5.79 2.97 -1.88
CA SER A 59 -4.47 3.58 -1.94
C SER A 59 -4.22 4.47 -0.76
N ARG A 60 -2.94 4.64 -0.43
CA ARG A 60 -2.49 5.62 0.55
C ARG A 60 -1.28 6.35 0.00
N ARG A 61 -1.18 7.62 0.33
CA ARG A 61 -0.07 8.44 -0.13
C ARG A 61 1.18 8.16 0.68
N ILE A 62 2.28 7.91 -0.02
CA ILE A 62 3.60 7.86 0.60
C ILE A 62 4.19 9.28 0.59
N ASP A 63 4.11 9.92 -0.57
CA ASP A 63 4.55 11.31 -0.78
C ASP A 63 3.76 11.89 -1.96
N GLY A 64 4.20 13.01 -2.52
CA GLY A 64 3.50 13.67 -3.61
C GLY A 64 3.49 12.88 -4.91
N THR A 65 4.37 11.90 -5.05
CA THR A 65 4.55 11.15 -6.28
C THR A 65 4.14 9.68 -6.13
N ASN A 66 4.36 9.10 -4.97
CA ASN A 66 4.24 7.66 -4.76
C ASN A 66 3.08 7.30 -3.85
N ARG A 67 2.45 6.16 -4.15
CA ARG A 67 1.33 5.64 -3.36
C ARG A 67 1.53 4.15 -3.09
N ILE A 68 0.94 3.68 -2.00
CA ILE A 68 0.76 2.26 -1.76
C ILE A 68 -0.62 1.89 -2.28
N VAL A 69 -0.69 0.87 -3.12
CA VAL A 69 -1.96 0.32 -3.58
C VAL A 69 -2.11 -1.07 -2.99
N TYR A 70 -3.26 -1.32 -2.39
CA TYR A 70 -3.50 -2.61 -1.75
C TYR A 70 -4.94 -3.06 -1.95
N LYS A 71 -5.15 -4.36 -1.88
CA LYS A 71 -6.47 -4.96 -1.98
C LYS A 71 -6.81 -5.59 -0.63
N VAL A 72 -8.03 -5.34 -0.17
CA VAL A 72 -8.51 -5.91 1.09
C VAL A 72 -9.51 -7.01 0.79
N THR A 73 -9.25 -8.21 1.32
CA THR A 73 -10.17 -9.33 1.23
C THR A 73 -10.60 -9.72 2.64
N ASP A 74 -11.41 -10.77 2.76
CA ASP A 74 -11.87 -11.23 4.06
C ASP A 74 -10.71 -11.67 4.96
N THR A 75 -9.64 -12.19 4.36
CA THR A 75 -8.55 -12.80 5.13
C THR A 75 -7.21 -12.13 4.93
N GLN A 76 -7.07 -11.27 3.92
CA GLN A 76 -5.77 -10.72 3.57
C GLN A 76 -5.82 -9.25 3.22
N ILE A 77 -4.68 -8.60 3.40
CA ILE A 77 -4.36 -7.31 2.79
C ILE A 77 -3.21 -7.58 1.85
N ILE A 78 -3.44 -7.34 0.56
CA ILE A 78 -2.47 -7.69 -0.47
C ILE A 78 -1.87 -6.42 -1.05
N ILE A 79 -0.56 -6.23 -0.88
CA ILE A 79 0.13 -5.05 -1.40
C ILE A 79 0.43 -5.26 -2.87
N VAL A 80 -0.20 -4.44 -3.70
CA VAL A 80 -0.10 -4.54 -5.16
C VAL A 80 1.08 -3.72 -5.68
N GLY A 81 1.35 -2.59 -5.06
CA GLY A 81 2.46 -1.75 -5.45
C GLY A 81 2.71 -0.67 -4.43
N CYS A 82 3.90 -0.09 -4.44
CA CYS A 82 4.24 1.01 -3.54
C CYS A 82 5.22 1.98 -4.21
N LYS A 83 5.12 2.10 -5.52
CA LYS A 83 5.95 3.03 -6.26
C LYS A 83 5.12 3.59 -7.41
N GLY A 84 5.20 4.93 -7.59
CA GLY A 84 4.52 5.58 -8.67
C GLY A 84 3.11 6.01 -8.34
N HIS A 85 2.43 6.49 -9.35
CA HIS A 85 1.12 7.09 -9.28
C HIS A 85 0.11 6.14 -9.94
N TYR A 86 -1.00 5.92 -9.28
CA TYR A 86 -2.05 5.07 -9.83
C TYR A 86 -3.27 5.94 -10.15
N ASP A 87 -3.73 5.86 -11.38
CA ASP A 87 -4.94 6.54 -11.81
C ASP A 87 -6.12 5.58 -11.76
N ASP A 88 -7.24 6.10 -11.34
CA ASP A 88 -8.48 5.31 -11.32
C ASP A 88 -9.14 5.28 -12.68
#